data_548246797889fe8c172a3672ddf02720
#
_entry.id   548246797889fe8c172a3672ddf02720
#
_cell.length_a   1.000
_cell.length_b   1.000
_cell.length_c   1.000
_cell.angle_alpha   90.00
_cell.angle_beta   90.00
_cell.angle_gamma   90.00
#
_symmetry.space_group_name_H-M   'P 1'
#
loop_
_entity.id
_entity.type
_entity.pdbx_description
1 polymer ?
#
loop_
_entity_poly.entity_id
_entity_poly.type
_entity_poly.pdbx_seq_one_letter_code
_entity_poly.pdbx_strand_id
1 'polypeptide(L)'
;IIYEHDHKYVKLRDVSKYKNFNIPAEDLTHVDFYKKAEKVIVLSKVCKDVMEKNKISNCVHNIGCSLWSDKTLNFISKISTSEKKYKFAVVNSSNPVKGYVPAVSYCQKNNIQPHLIKSNDYYDFLKQLSECENLIFFPQVLETFSRLAAEAKMLNCNLITTPKMLGFASEEYSSLKGIELVNKIRDQKNKALTVFEDWCNGV
;
A
#
# COMPACT_ATOMS: atom_id res chain seq x y z
N ILE A 1 5.04 -8.86 19.99
CA ILE A 1 5.20 -8.40 18.60
C ILE A 1 3.91 -7.68 18.17
N ILE A 2 4.03 -6.50 17.58
CA ILE A 2 2.91 -5.74 16.99
C ILE A 2 3.07 -5.71 15.48
N TYR A 3 2.04 -6.07 14.73
CA TYR A 3 1.94 -5.88 13.29
C TYR A 3 1.07 -4.65 13.00
N GLU A 4 1.71 -3.52 12.64
CA GLU A 4 1.06 -2.24 12.47
C GLU A 4 0.76 -1.95 11.00
N HIS A 5 -0.52 -1.79 10.67
CA HIS A 5 -0.97 -1.55 9.30
C HIS A 5 -2.01 -0.44 9.13
N ASP A 6 -2.31 0.34 10.20
CA ASP A 6 -3.43 1.29 10.21
C ASP A 6 -3.12 2.63 10.89
N HIS A 7 -1.86 2.89 11.28
CA HIS A 7 -1.48 4.08 12.06
C HIS A 7 -2.28 4.24 13.38
N LYS A 8 -2.53 3.14 14.11
CA LYS A 8 -3.33 3.12 15.34
C LYS A 8 -2.73 3.94 16.48
N TYR A 9 -1.48 4.35 16.36
CA TYR A 9 -0.78 5.21 17.30
C TYR A 9 -1.13 6.70 17.16
N VAL A 10 -2.01 7.07 16.23
CA VAL A 10 -2.46 8.44 16.03
C VAL A 10 -3.98 8.52 16.01
N LYS A 11 -4.53 9.61 16.57
CA LYS A 11 -5.96 9.91 16.49
C LYS A 11 -6.40 9.93 15.02
N LEU A 12 -7.59 9.39 14.75
CA LEU A 12 -8.19 9.27 13.41
C LEU A 12 -7.37 8.43 12.42
N ARG A 13 -6.28 7.77 12.86
CA ARG A 13 -5.42 6.89 12.03
C ARG A 13 -4.92 7.56 10.73
N ASP A 14 -4.70 8.86 10.77
CA ASP A 14 -4.30 9.64 9.61
C ASP A 14 -3.11 10.55 9.94
N VAL A 15 -1.92 10.04 9.63
CA VAL A 15 -0.66 10.77 9.81
C VAL A 15 -0.44 11.84 8.74
N SER A 16 -1.17 11.78 7.62
CA SER A 16 -1.00 12.70 6.49
C SER A 16 -1.50 14.12 6.79
N LYS A 17 -2.32 14.29 7.83
CA LYS A 17 -2.79 15.59 8.31
C LYS A 17 -1.70 16.46 8.92
N TYR A 18 -0.60 15.85 9.35
CA TYR A 18 0.47 16.55 10.04
C TYR A 18 1.59 16.89 9.08
N LYS A 19 2.02 18.15 9.12
CA LYS A 19 3.12 18.64 8.28
C LYS A 19 4.36 17.77 8.48
N ASN A 20 4.87 17.22 7.39
CA ASN A 20 6.00 16.29 7.39
C ASN A 20 5.85 15.11 8.37
N PHE A 21 4.61 14.66 8.61
CA PHE A 21 4.27 13.59 9.56
C PHE A 21 4.75 13.85 11.01
N ASN A 22 4.84 15.10 11.43
CA ASN A 22 5.21 15.47 12.78
C ASN A 22 3.96 15.61 13.64
N ILE A 23 3.69 14.60 14.46
CA ILE A 23 2.44 14.45 15.19
C ILE A 23 2.55 15.14 16.56
N PRO A 24 1.65 16.07 16.92
CA PRO A 24 1.59 16.64 18.28
C PRO A 24 1.35 15.54 19.32
N ALA A 25 1.94 15.72 20.53
CA ALA A 25 1.86 14.70 21.58
C ALA A 25 0.41 14.38 22.00
N GLU A 26 -0.46 15.38 21.99
CA GLU A 26 -1.88 15.26 22.31
C GLU A 26 -2.68 14.43 21.29
N ASP A 27 -2.15 14.23 20.09
CA ASP A 27 -2.76 13.43 19.03
C ASP A 27 -2.19 12.01 18.93
N LEU A 28 -1.14 11.73 19.72
CA LEU A 28 -0.61 10.38 19.85
C LEU A 28 -1.49 9.53 20.76
N THR A 29 -1.66 8.27 20.40
CA THR A 29 -2.45 7.28 21.17
C THR A 29 -1.66 5.99 21.33
N HIS A 30 -1.92 5.27 22.42
CA HIS A 30 -1.32 3.94 22.66
C HIS A 30 0.22 3.90 22.65
N VAL A 31 0.92 5.02 22.84
CA VAL A 31 2.39 5.10 22.76
C VAL A 31 3.06 4.12 23.72
N ASP A 32 2.57 4.02 24.96
CA ASP A 32 3.14 3.11 25.96
C ASP A 32 2.99 1.64 25.55
N PHE A 33 1.91 1.28 24.84
CA PHE A 33 1.72 -0.04 24.30
C PHE A 33 2.78 -0.37 23.24
N TYR A 34 3.05 0.57 22.31
CA TYR A 34 4.10 0.40 21.30
C TYR A 34 5.50 0.37 21.90
N LYS A 35 5.79 1.21 22.91
CA LYS A 35 7.09 1.24 23.61
C LYS A 35 7.41 -0.04 24.38
N LYS A 36 6.37 -0.72 24.88
CA LYS A 36 6.52 -2.01 25.57
C LYS A 36 6.65 -3.20 24.62
N ALA A 37 6.36 -3.00 23.34
CA ALA A 37 6.49 -4.06 22.36
C ALA A 37 7.98 -4.38 22.11
N GLU A 38 8.30 -5.65 22.10
CA GLU A 38 9.63 -6.14 21.75
C GLU A 38 9.97 -5.86 20.27
N LYS A 39 8.98 -6.00 19.40
CA LYS A 39 9.08 -5.71 17.96
C LYS A 39 7.81 -5.03 17.48
N VAL A 40 7.97 -4.01 16.65
CA VAL A 40 6.87 -3.39 15.90
C VAL A 40 7.16 -3.53 14.41
N ILE A 41 6.29 -4.21 13.71
CA ILE A 41 6.41 -4.48 12.28
C ILE A 41 5.60 -3.46 11.51
N VAL A 42 6.21 -2.82 10.53
CA VAL A 42 5.55 -1.93 9.57
C VAL A 42 5.81 -2.39 8.15
N LEU A 43 4.97 -1.95 7.22
CA LEU A 43 4.93 -2.47 5.85
C LEU A 43 5.80 -1.68 4.86
N SER A 44 6.26 -0.48 5.25
CA SER A 44 7.01 0.38 4.34
C SER A 44 7.99 1.28 5.07
N LYS A 45 8.99 1.75 4.33
CA LYS A 45 10.01 2.66 4.82
C LYS A 45 9.41 3.94 5.40
N VAL A 46 8.46 4.56 4.71
CA VAL A 46 7.81 5.78 5.23
C VAL A 46 7.09 5.53 6.56
N CYS A 47 6.46 4.37 6.75
CA CYS A 47 5.82 4.05 8.04
C CYS A 47 6.84 3.89 9.16
N LYS A 48 8.01 3.29 8.89
CA LYS A 48 9.12 3.23 9.83
C LYS A 48 9.60 4.63 10.19
N ASP A 49 9.90 5.47 9.19
CA ASP A 49 10.37 6.83 9.37
C ASP A 49 9.37 7.68 10.20
N VAL A 50 8.06 7.50 9.97
CA VAL A 50 7.00 8.17 10.76
C VAL A 50 7.02 7.74 12.22
N MET A 51 7.11 6.44 12.50
CA MET A 51 7.13 5.93 13.88
C MET A 51 8.39 6.36 14.63
N GLU A 52 9.56 6.26 14.02
CA GLU A 52 10.84 6.67 14.60
C GLU A 52 10.86 8.18 14.88
N LYS A 53 10.43 8.99 13.90
CA LYS A 53 10.36 10.45 14.05
C LYS A 53 9.49 10.89 15.22
N ASN A 54 8.38 10.21 15.45
CA ASN A 54 7.45 10.52 16.52
C ASN A 54 7.72 9.73 17.82
N LYS A 55 8.85 9.01 17.90
CA LYS A 55 9.29 8.24 19.07
C LYS A 55 8.23 7.27 19.59
N ILE A 56 7.50 6.63 18.67
CA ILE A 56 6.42 5.69 19.00
C ILE A 56 6.98 4.38 19.54
N SER A 57 8.07 3.88 18.95
CA SER A 57 8.79 2.69 19.38
C SER A 57 10.27 2.79 19.04
N ASN A 58 11.11 2.09 19.82
CA ASN A 58 12.55 1.98 19.56
C ASN A 58 12.92 0.73 18.73
N CYS A 59 11.95 -0.16 18.48
CA CYS A 59 12.16 -1.47 17.84
C CYS A 59 11.27 -1.63 16.61
N VAL A 60 11.33 -0.66 15.67
CA VAL A 60 10.51 -0.66 14.44
C VAL A 60 11.22 -1.41 13.31
N HIS A 61 10.55 -2.41 12.76
CA HIS A 61 11.03 -3.26 11.68
C HIS A 61 10.19 -3.06 10.42
N ASN A 62 10.83 -2.59 9.35
CA ASN A 62 10.17 -2.51 8.04
C ASN A 62 10.37 -3.83 7.29
N ILE A 63 9.28 -4.51 6.94
CA ILE A 63 9.33 -5.71 6.09
C ILE A 63 9.30 -5.38 4.59
N GLY A 64 9.06 -4.12 4.24
CA GLY A 64 9.12 -3.62 2.87
C GLY A 64 8.10 -4.26 1.92
N CYS A 65 7.01 -4.83 2.42
CA CYS A 65 5.95 -5.40 1.58
C CYS A 65 4.65 -5.59 2.36
N SER A 66 3.55 -5.74 1.63
CA SER A 66 2.35 -6.42 2.12
C SER A 66 2.45 -7.91 1.79
N LEU A 67 1.69 -8.74 2.49
CA LEU A 67 1.72 -10.20 2.29
C LEU A 67 0.62 -10.63 1.31
N TRP A 68 1.01 -11.31 0.24
CA TRP A 68 0.13 -11.99 -0.71
C TRP A 68 0.36 -13.50 -0.63
N SER A 69 -0.70 -14.28 -0.84
CA SER A 69 -0.54 -15.72 -1.01
C SER A 69 0.19 -16.03 -2.33
N ASP A 70 0.86 -17.18 -2.39
CA ASP A 70 1.49 -17.63 -3.64
C ASP A 70 0.47 -17.82 -4.76
N LYS A 71 -0.73 -18.30 -4.41
CA LYS A 71 -1.86 -18.41 -5.34
C LYS A 71 -2.16 -17.05 -5.99
N THR A 72 -2.22 -15.97 -5.19
CA THR A 72 -2.47 -14.61 -5.71
C THR A 72 -1.34 -14.11 -6.58
N LEU A 73 -0.07 -14.27 -6.15
CA LEU A 73 1.09 -13.84 -6.95
C LEU A 73 1.19 -14.60 -8.27
N ASN A 74 0.90 -15.91 -8.28
CA ASN A 74 0.86 -16.71 -9.49
C ASN A 74 -0.28 -16.25 -10.43
N PHE A 75 -1.45 -15.92 -9.88
CA PHE A 75 -2.55 -15.39 -10.66
C PHE A 75 -2.19 -14.03 -11.29
N ILE A 76 -1.65 -13.08 -10.51
CA ILE A 76 -1.19 -11.77 -11.01
C ILE A 76 -0.15 -11.97 -12.11
N SER A 77 0.84 -12.85 -11.90
CA SER A 77 1.85 -13.18 -12.90
C SER A 77 1.23 -13.64 -14.22
N LYS A 78 0.23 -14.53 -14.16
CA LYS A 78 -0.46 -15.07 -15.33
C LYS A 78 -1.20 -13.99 -16.13
N ILE A 79 -1.82 -13.02 -15.46
CA ILE A 79 -2.62 -11.97 -16.11
C ILE A 79 -1.85 -10.65 -16.33
N SER A 80 -0.58 -10.55 -15.90
CA SER A 80 0.20 -9.32 -16.00
C SER A 80 0.46 -8.86 -17.43
N THR A 81 0.35 -9.74 -18.40
CA THR A 81 0.51 -9.49 -19.84
C THR A 81 -0.83 -9.41 -20.60
N SER A 82 -1.95 -9.26 -19.89
CA SER A 82 -3.28 -9.10 -20.50
C SER A 82 -3.30 -7.89 -21.44
N GLU A 83 -4.05 -8.01 -22.52
CA GLU A 83 -4.31 -6.91 -23.44
C GLU A 83 -4.98 -5.74 -22.72
N LYS A 84 -4.50 -4.53 -23.01
CA LYS A 84 -5.06 -3.30 -22.42
C LYS A 84 -6.25 -2.82 -23.24
N LYS A 85 -7.42 -2.86 -22.66
CA LYS A 85 -8.70 -2.45 -23.27
C LYS A 85 -9.09 -1.02 -22.91
N TYR A 86 -8.68 -0.55 -21.72
CA TYR A 86 -9.08 0.73 -21.18
C TYR A 86 -7.86 1.62 -20.92
N LYS A 87 -7.88 2.83 -21.46
CA LYS A 87 -6.78 3.80 -21.29
C LYS A 87 -6.66 4.29 -19.85
N PHE A 88 -7.79 4.52 -19.19
CA PHE A 88 -7.84 5.00 -17.81
C PHE A 88 -8.87 4.23 -17.00
N ALA A 89 -8.56 3.99 -15.74
CA ALA A 89 -9.47 3.38 -14.79
C ALA A 89 -9.51 4.14 -13.46
N VAL A 90 -10.64 4.03 -12.77
CA VAL A 90 -10.86 4.49 -11.39
C VAL A 90 -11.55 3.37 -10.64
N VAL A 91 -11.09 3.07 -9.41
CA VAL A 91 -11.78 2.09 -8.55
C VAL A 91 -12.99 2.76 -7.91
N ASN A 92 -14.19 2.23 -8.19
CA ASN A 92 -15.43 2.69 -7.59
C ASN A 92 -15.58 2.13 -6.17
N SER A 93 -14.98 2.83 -5.21
CA SER A 93 -15.01 2.47 -3.79
C SER A 93 -15.95 3.38 -3.01
N SER A 94 -16.79 2.80 -2.15
CA SER A 94 -17.60 3.54 -1.18
C SER A 94 -16.80 4.06 0.01
N ASN A 95 -15.57 3.56 0.21
CA ASN A 95 -14.69 4.03 1.27
C ASN A 95 -14.03 5.36 0.85
N PRO A 96 -14.34 6.50 1.51
CA PRO A 96 -13.85 7.81 1.11
C PRO A 96 -12.32 7.93 1.15
N VAL A 97 -11.64 7.18 2.04
CA VAL A 97 -10.17 7.21 2.13
C VAL A 97 -9.48 6.67 0.87
N LYS A 98 -10.19 5.87 0.05
CA LYS A 98 -9.69 5.34 -1.23
C LYS A 98 -9.72 6.37 -2.37
N GLY A 99 -10.28 7.56 -2.14
CA GLY A 99 -10.16 8.69 -3.05
C GLY A 99 -10.92 8.58 -4.37
N TYR A 100 -12.08 7.90 -4.38
CA TYR A 100 -12.94 7.82 -5.57
C TYR A 100 -13.35 9.22 -6.07
N VAL A 101 -13.86 10.07 -5.18
CA VAL A 101 -14.33 11.42 -5.54
C VAL A 101 -13.21 12.29 -6.13
N PRO A 102 -12.01 12.42 -5.51
CA PRO A 102 -10.89 13.13 -6.14
C PRO A 102 -10.46 12.54 -7.48
N ALA A 103 -10.49 11.21 -7.65
CA ALA A 103 -10.13 10.58 -8.92
C ALA A 103 -11.11 10.92 -10.04
N VAL A 104 -12.42 10.88 -9.74
CA VAL A 104 -13.47 11.31 -10.71
C VAL A 104 -13.35 12.79 -11.04
N SER A 105 -13.14 13.65 -10.04
CA SER A 105 -12.92 15.09 -10.25
C SER A 105 -11.71 15.38 -11.14
N TYR A 106 -10.62 14.62 -10.96
CA TYR A 106 -9.45 14.69 -11.84
C TYR A 106 -9.82 14.30 -13.28
N CYS A 107 -10.58 13.23 -13.47
CA CYS A 107 -11.05 12.81 -14.79
C CYS A 107 -11.88 13.89 -15.47
N GLN A 108 -12.84 14.48 -14.77
CA GLN A 108 -13.68 15.56 -15.29
C GLN A 108 -12.87 16.78 -15.74
N LYS A 109 -11.92 17.23 -14.90
CA LYS A 109 -11.05 18.38 -15.22
C LYS A 109 -10.13 18.13 -16.42
N ASN A 110 -9.81 16.89 -16.73
CA ASN A 110 -8.92 16.52 -17.83
C ASN A 110 -9.66 15.91 -19.03
N ASN A 111 -10.99 15.96 -19.06
CA ASN A 111 -11.84 15.36 -20.10
C ASN A 111 -11.55 13.86 -20.32
N ILE A 112 -11.28 13.13 -19.23
CA ILE A 112 -11.04 11.69 -19.23
C ILE A 112 -12.35 10.96 -18.92
N GLN A 113 -12.70 9.98 -19.74
CA GLN A 113 -13.77 9.02 -19.45
C GLN A 113 -13.14 7.71 -18.93
N PRO A 114 -13.12 7.47 -17.61
CA PRO A 114 -12.48 6.30 -17.05
C PRO A 114 -13.38 5.07 -17.10
N HIS A 115 -12.78 3.89 -17.22
CA HIS A 115 -13.44 2.64 -16.85
C HIS A 115 -13.57 2.58 -15.32
N LEU A 116 -14.80 2.35 -14.82
CA LEU A 116 -15.06 2.25 -13.38
C LEU A 116 -14.95 0.79 -12.94
N ILE A 117 -13.85 0.46 -12.27
CA ILE A 117 -13.65 -0.89 -11.71
C ILE A 117 -14.50 -1.05 -10.46
N LYS A 118 -15.39 -2.06 -10.46
CA LYS A 118 -16.19 -2.46 -9.31
C LYS A 118 -16.36 -3.96 -9.32
N SER A 119 -15.90 -4.63 -8.28
CA SER A 119 -16.12 -6.06 -8.08
C SER A 119 -16.10 -6.39 -6.59
N ASN A 120 -16.93 -7.37 -6.20
CA ASN A 120 -16.90 -7.98 -4.87
C ASN A 120 -15.99 -9.22 -4.85
N ASP A 121 -15.58 -9.73 -6.01
CA ASP A 121 -14.61 -10.80 -6.14
C ASP A 121 -13.22 -10.21 -6.40
N TYR A 122 -12.25 -10.63 -5.59
CA TYR A 122 -10.88 -10.09 -5.67
C TYR A 122 -10.15 -10.46 -6.96
N TYR A 123 -10.37 -11.67 -7.47
CA TYR A 123 -9.72 -12.11 -8.71
C TYR A 123 -10.35 -11.48 -9.95
N ASP A 124 -11.66 -11.25 -9.92
CA ASP A 124 -12.34 -10.47 -10.96
C ASP A 124 -11.86 -9.01 -10.94
N PHE A 125 -11.72 -8.40 -9.75
CA PHE A 125 -11.12 -7.09 -9.61
C PHE A 125 -9.72 -7.01 -10.26
N LEU A 126 -8.85 -7.98 -9.99
CA LEU A 126 -7.51 -8.04 -10.57
C LEU A 126 -7.55 -8.19 -12.10
N LYS A 127 -8.50 -8.95 -12.65
CA LYS A 127 -8.71 -9.07 -14.11
C LYS A 127 -9.10 -7.72 -14.71
N GLN A 128 -10.10 -7.03 -14.16
CA GLN A 128 -10.50 -5.71 -14.65
C GLN A 128 -9.33 -4.73 -14.59
N LEU A 129 -8.54 -4.74 -13.51
CA LEU A 129 -7.36 -3.89 -13.38
C LEU A 129 -6.27 -4.24 -14.40
N SER A 130 -6.07 -5.52 -14.72
CA SER A 130 -5.07 -5.96 -15.70
C SER A 130 -5.36 -5.46 -17.12
N GLU A 131 -6.62 -5.17 -17.45
CA GLU A 131 -7.06 -4.66 -18.74
C GLU A 131 -6.92 -3.13 -18.88
N CYS A 132 -6.39 -2.43 -17.86
CA CYS A 132 -6.24 -0.99 -17.84
C CYS A 132 -4.78 -0.56 -18.05
N GLU A 133 -4.55 0.50 -18.84
CA GLU A 133 -3.22 1.09 -19.02
C GLU A 133 -2.81 1.95 -17.83
N ASN A 134 -3.74 2.75 -17.31
CA ASN A 134 -3.49 3.71 -16.24
C ASN A 134 -4.57 3.60 -15.17
N LEU A 135 -4.18 3.55 -13.90
CA LEU A 135 -5.05 3.68 -12.75
C LEU A 135 -4.91 5.09 -12.15
N ILE A 136 -6.04 5.80 -12.02
CA ILE A 136 -6.13 7.07 -11.32
C ILE A 136 -6.55 6.78 -9.89
N PHE A 137 -5.65 7.04 -8.93
CA PHE A 137 -5.84 6.68 -7.53
C PHE A 137 -5.25 7.76 -6.62
N PHE A 138 -6.10 8.46 -5.87
CA PHE A 138 -5.71 9.52 -4.95
C PHE A 138 -6.13 9.21 -3.52
N PRO A 139 -5.40 8.34 -2.78
CA PRO A 139 -5.76 8.05 -1.39
C PRO A 139 -5.75 9.30 -0.54
N GLN A 140 -6.69 9.36 0.42
CA GLN A 140 -6.91 10.55 1.25
C GLN A 140 -6.17 10.47 2.59
N VAL A 141 -5.54 9.33 2.87
CA VAL A 141 -4.66 9.08 4.03
C VAL A 141 -3.39 8.41 3.55
N LEU A 142 -2.32 8.46 4.36
CA LEU A 142 -1.13 7.68 4.07
C LEU A 142 -1.46 6.18 4.15
N GLU A 143 -1.44 5.51 3.00
CA GLU A 143 -1.56 4.06 2.91
C GLU A 143 -0.28 3.40 3.42
N THR A 144 -0.36 2.51 4.40
CA THR A 144 0.81 1.90 5.04
C THR A 144 1.70 1.10 4.08
N PHE A 145 1.11 0.53 3.02
CA PHE A 145 1.82 -0.02 1.86
C PHE A 145 1.12 0.37 0.55
N SER A 146 -0.19 0.27 0.50
CA SER A 146 -1.03 0.37 -0.67
C SER A 146 -0.94 -0.83 -1.61
N ARG A 147 -1.68 -1.91 -1.26
CA ARG A 147 -1.78 -3.10 -2.11
C ARG A 147 -2.28 -2.75 -3.51
N LEU A 148 -3.28 -1.88 -3.62
CA LEU A 148 -3.83 -1.44 -4.90
C LEU A 148 -2.76 -0.86 -5.83
N ALA A 149 -1.88 0.00 -5.30
CA ALA A 149 -0.81 0.59 -6.11
C ALA A 149 0.21 -0.46 -6.57
N ALA A 150 0.60 -1.38 -5.68
CA ALA A 150 1.51 -2.47 -6.02
C ALA A 150 0.88 -3.43 -7.05
N GLU A 151 -0.39 -3.81 -6.86
CA GLU A 151 -1.13 -4.68 -7.78
C GLU A 151 -1.27 -4.07 -9.17
N ALA A 152 -1.59 -2.77 -9.27
CA ALA A 152 -1.62 -2.06 -10.55
C ALA A 152 -0.27 -2.15 -11.27
N LYS A 153 0.83 -1.89 -10.56
CA LYS A 153 2.17 -1.98 -11.15
C LYS A 153 2.59 -3.41 -11.50
N MET A 154 2.26 -4.41 -10.65
CA MET A 154 2.46 -5.83 -10.98
C MET A 154 1.69 -6.25 -12.25
N LEU A 155 0.55 -5.61 -12.52
CA LEU A 155 -0.27 -5.82 -13.70
C LEU A 155 0.10 -4.92 -14.90
N ASN A 156 1.28 -4.28 -14.89
CA ASN A 156 1.72 -3.34 -15.92
C ASN A 156 0.77 -2.15 -16.13
N CYS A 157 0.01 -1.78 -15.11
CA CYS A 157 -0.82 -0.58 -15.12
C CYS A 157 -0.03 0.59 -14.51
N ASN A 158 0.00 1.73 -15.18
CA ASN A 158 0.65 2.93 -14.66
C ASN A 158 -0.21 3.57 -13.56
N LEU A 159 0.42 4.34 -12.67
CA LEU A 159 -0.29 5.04 -11.60
C LEU A 159 -0.29 6.55 -11.86
N ILE A 160 -1.47 7.14 -11.82
CA ILE A 160 -1.68 8.59 -11.68
C ILE A 160 -2.15 8.81 -10.25
N THR A 161 -1.25 9.32 -9.39
CA THR A 161 -1.44 9.30 -7.95
C THR A 161 -0.64 10.40 -7.24
N THR A 162 -0.78 10.47 -5.93
CA THR A 162 0.08 11.28 -5.05
C THR A 162 1.09 10.34 -4.35
N PRO A 163 2.33 10.18 -4.88
CA PRO A 163 3.26 9.14 -4.41
C PRO A 163 3.56 9.19 -2.90
N LYS A 164 3.65 10.40 -2.31
CA LYS A 164 3.89 10.58 -0.87
C LYS A 164 2.80 9.99 0.04
N MET A 165 1.64 9.64 -0.52
CA MET A 165 0.53 9.02 0.19
C MET A 165 0.54 7.49 0.11
N LEU A 166 1.55 6.90 -0.52
CA LEU A 166 1.68 5.47 -0.75
C LEU A 166 2.92 4.92 -0.05
N GLY A 167 2.75 4.06 0.94
CA GLY A 167 3.88 3.36 1.56
C GLY A 167 4.74 2.61 0.55
N PHE A 168 4.12 1.92 -0.40
CA PHE A 168 4.80 1.24 -1.49
C PHE A 168 5.78 2.15 -2.27
N ALA A 169 5.41 3.42 -2.50
CA ALA A 169 6.26 4.35 -3.24
C ALA A 169 7.55 4.74 -2.50
N SER A 170 7.65 4.47 -1.20
CA SER A 170 8.86 4.68 -0.41
C SER A 170 9.87 3.53 -0.48
N GLU A 171 9.49 2.40 -1.09
CA GLU A 171 10.38 1.25 -1.26
C GLU A 171 11.28 1.43 -2.50
N GLU A 172 12.56 1.01 -2.40
CA GLU A 172 13.57 1.15 -3.46
C GLU A 172 13.15 0.48 -4.76
N TYR A 173 12.38 -0.60 -4.68
CA TYR A 173 11.90 -1.36 -5.83
C TYR A 173 10.56 -0.85 -6.40
N SER A 174 10.03 0.25 -5.90
CA SER A 174 8.74 0.80 -6.33
C SER A 174 8.70 1.24 -7.81
N SER A 175 9.86 1.41 -8.44
CA SER A 175 9.97 1.68 -9.90
C SER A 175 9.67 0.45 -10.78
N LEU A 176 9.87 -0.77 -10.27
CA LEU A 176 9.63 -2.02 -11.02
C LEU A 176 8.17 -2.17 -11.43
N LYS A 177 7.94 -2.99 -12.47
CA LYS A 177 6.59 -3.32 -12.99
C LYS A 177 6.51 -4.78 -13.43
N GLY A 178 5.27 -5.23 -13.69
CA GLY A 178 5.00 -6.55 -14.25
C GLY A 178 5.64 -7.67 -13.46
N ILE A 179 6.18 -8.64 -14.19
CA ILE A 179 6.76 -9.85 -13.60
C ILE A 179 8.00 -9.58 -12.73
N GLU A 180 8.77 -8.54 -13.04
CA GLU A 180 9.92 -8.16 -12.21
C GLU A 180 9.46 -7.73 -10.82
N LEU A 181 8.40 -6.92 -10.73
CA LEU A 181 7.82 -6.52 -9.47
C LEU A 181 7.17 -7.70 -8.74
N VAL A 182 6.48 -8.60 -9.44
CA VAL A 182 5.90 -9.83 -8.84
C VAL A 182 7.00 -10.65 -8.17
N ASN A 183 8.12 -10.88 -8.86
CA ASN A 183 9.24 -11.64 -8.32
C ASN A 183 9.85 -10.94 -7.10
N LYS A 184 10.05 -9.63 -7.18
CA LYS A 184 10.58 -8.85 -6.06
C LYS A 184 9.67 -8.88 -4.83
N ILE A 185 8.36 -8.76 -5.01
CA ILE A 185 7.37 -8.88 -3.93
C ILE A 185 7.39 -10.29 -3.31
N ARG A 186 7.54 -11.33 -4.14
CA ARG A 186 7.67 -12.73 -3.66
C ARG A 186 8.92 -12.88 -2.78
N ASP A 187 10.06 -12.34 -3.21
CA ASP A 187 11.30 -12.38 -2.43
C ASP A 187 11.16 -11.63 -1.10
N GLN A 188 10.56 -10.43 -1.11
CA GLN A 188 10.31 -9.65 0.11
C GLN A 188 9.37 -10.38 1.07
N LYS A 189 8.29 -10.98 0.55
CA LYS A 189 7.38 -11.80 1.35
C LYS A 189 8.13 -12.97 2.02
N ASN A 190 8.95 -13.70 1.26
CA ASN A 190 9.68 -14.84 1.81
C ASN A 190 10.67 -14.39 2.89
N LYS A 191 11.40 -13.29 2.68
CA LYS A 191 12.27 -12.70 3.71
C LYS A 191 11.49 -12.32 4.97
N ALA A 192 10.31 -11.69 4.81
CA ALA A 192 9.46 -11.34 5.94
C ALA A 192 9.00 -12.56 6.73
N LEU A 193 8.63 -13.65 6.04
CA LEU A 193 8.21 -14.89 6.69
C LEU A 193 9.37 -15.53 7.47
N THR A 194 10.57 -15.60 6.92
CA THR A 194 11.76 -16.06 7.63
C THR A 194 12.02 -15.25 8.91
N VAL A 195 11.95 -13.92 8.82
CA VAL A 195 12.09 -13.04 9.99
C VAL A 195 11.06 -13.34 11.07
N PHE A 196 9.79 -13.61 10.66
CA PHE A 196 8.75 -13.97 11.63
C PHE A 196 8.99 -15.32 12.27
N GLU A 197 9.45 -16.31 11.51
CA GLU A 197 9.80 -17.64 12.02
C GLU A 197 10.95 -17.55 13.03
N ASP A 198 12.01 -16.80 12.71
CA ASP A 198 13.16 -16.58 13.60
C ASP A 198 12.69 -15.95 14.94
N TRP A 199 11.87 -14.92 14.89
CA TRP A 199 11.35 -14.29 16.10
C TRP A 199 10.40 -15.18 16.91
N CYS A 200 9.62 -16.04 16.28
CA CYS A 200 8.79 -17.01 16.98
C CYS A 200 9.61 -18.11 17.65
N ASN A 201 10.77 -18.43 17.09
CA ASN A 201 11.68 -19.45 17.62
C ASN A 201 12.71 -18.89 18.62
N GLY A 202 12.69 -17.59 18.92
CA GLY A 202 13.58 -16.94 19.87
C GLY A 202 15.00 -16.73 19.36
N VAL A 203 15.16 -16.67 18.03
CA VAL A 203 16.43 -16.40 17.33
C VAL A 203 16.54 -14.94 16.94
#